data_244115f04e71785dbbf5bd8d6cb17fe0
#
_entry.id   244115f04e71785dbbf5bd8d6cb17fe0
#
_cell.length_a   1.000
_cell.length_b   1.000
_cell.length_c   1.000
_cell.angle_alpha   90.00
_cell.angle_beta   90.00
_cell.angle_gamma   90.00
#
_symmetry.space_group_name_H-M   'P 1'
#
loop_
_entity.id
_entity.type
_entity.pdbx_description
1 polymer ?
#
loop_
_entity_poly.entity_id
_entity_poly.type
_entity_poly.pdbx_seq_one_letter_code
_entity_poly.pdbx_strand_id
1 'polypeptide(L)'
;MSFLKLEKYTLEICKFNAGWGIWHYFVVALCGLLSLAEASTSLTVPTVAPLIACDLKLNRDQATMPIATSSFGMAVGAFLFGTISDVAGRRKSIPITTGIVFCASATLSFAQAHFLINLSVFMLGLGVAGNNIVLRVYLIECLPMRKRGTCLAVIDMFWMVGYLSALGVSWSMMPSVIRILRQQFRPSSWRVLVIVCGMPSLVIACISGLLPPSPRYSLHRRRTRQALKVLQQMYAINTSTHANTYPIRDLSDCVRPDDEDEHGSIRRYFTKTWKRVHRVYKPPYKRITLCGMLACLLHFPGFTWLALWNTHVLQEIGSDHVVSGNGTCNISVQNMALDFVRSCDEVNEARFGLLSLVSLGYVLGETLLIVGIDVVGRRPYLIFSGLAGGVASLALIFRLHHAIRVTLSSIFLAAYAIGRTTTCVLLLENYPTALRGTAMGLTRILPHLTIFALQLFLRTTCLLSIIIASTSLMGAAIVMLLVPDLTRLPMKE
;
A
#
# COMPACT_ATOMS: atom_id res chain seq x y z
N MET A 1 23.87 -32.00 -11.91
CA MET A 1 23.28 -30.70 -11.52
C MET A 1 23.43 -29.83 -12.75
N SER A 2 22.36 -29.65 -13.54
CA SER A 2 22.40 -29.22 -14.94
C SER A 2 22.75 -27.72 -15.11
N PHE A 3 23.40 -27.39 -16.18
CA PHE A 3 23.76 -26.03 -16.66
C PHE A 3 22.65 -24.98 -16.48
N LEU A 4 21.38 -25.36 -16.59
CA LEU A 4 20.19 -24.54 -16.35
C LEU A 4 20.05 -24.01 -14.90
N LYS A 5 20.72 -24.62 -13.91
CA LYS A 5 20.73 -24.13 -12.53
C LYS A 5 21.79 -23.05 -12.29
N LEU A 6 22.88 -23.04 -13.06
CA LEU A 6 23.96 -22.05 -12.94
C LEU A 6 23.52 -20.65 -13.47
N GLU A 7 22.77 -20.59 -14.58
CA GLU A 7 22.30 -19.32 -15.15
C GLU A 7 21.34 -18.56 -14.24
N LYS A 8 20.52 -19.27 -13.46
CA LYS A 8 19.57 -18.64 -12.51
C LYS A 8 20.23 -17.91 -11.34
N TYR A 9 21.46 -18.24 -11.03
CA TYR A 9 22.18 -17.68 -9.87
C TYR A 9 23.07 -16.47 -10.22
N THR A 10 23.31 -16.18 -11.49
CA THR A 10 24.37 -15.24 -11.91
C THR A 10 24.11 -13.82 -11.43
N LEU A 11 22.90 -13.27 -11.60
CA LEU A 11 22.59 -11.91 -11.12
C LEU A 11 22.53 -11.82 -9.58
N GLU A 12 22.02 -12.84 -8.91
CA GLU A 12 21.97 -12.85 -7.45
C GLU A 12 23.37 -13.01 -6.84
N ILE A 13 24.27 -13.72 -7.52
CA ILE A 13 25.70 -13.78 -7.18
C ILE A 13 26.36 -12.41 -7.40
N CYS A 14 26.04 -11.72 -8.50
CA CYS A 14 26.54 -10.36 -8.75
C CYS A 14 26.11 -9.39 -7.65
N LYS A 15 24.85 -9.43 -7.19
CA LYS A 15 24.35 -8.62 -6.07
C LYS A 15 25.02 -9.00 -4.75
N PHE A 16 25.25 -10.30 -4.52
CA PHE A 16 25.92 -10.77 -3.34
C PHE A 16 27.37 -10.25 -3.27
N ASN A 17 28.09 -10.26 -4.40
CA ASN A 17 29.43 -9.71 -4.51
C ASN A 17 29.49 -8.18 -4.36
N ALA A 18 28.40 -7.47 -4.69
CA ALA A 18 28.31 -6.03 -4.44
C ALA A 18 28.11 -5.67 -2.95
N GLY A 19 27.87 -6.66 -2.10
CA GLY A 19 27.72 -6.52 -0.66
C GLY A 19 26.46 -5.79 -0.21
N TRP A 20 26.22 -5.80 1.11
CA TRP A 20 25.18 -5.01 1.76
C TRP A 20 25.82 -3.81 2.46
N GLY A 21 25.32 -2.58 2.25
CA GLY A 21 25.89 -1.39 2.87
C GLY A 21 25.08 -0.11 2.62
N ILE A 22 25.76 1.03 2.69
CA ILE A 22 25.18 2.39 2.65
C ILE A 22 24.28 2.62 1.43
N TRP A 23 24.65 2.10 0.27
CA TRP A 23 23.83 2.21 -0.95
C TRP A 23 22.42 1.64 -0.77
N HIS A 24 22.31 0.49 -0.10
CA HIS A 24 21.01 -0.14 0.14
C HIS A 24 20.19 0.65 1.16
N TYR A 25 20.82 1.13 2.23
CA TYR A 25 20.13 1.98 3.22
C TYR A 25 19.60 3.26 2.59
N PHE A 26 20.38 3.89 1.70
CA PHE A 26 19.92 5.08 0.96
C PHE A 26 18.70 4.77 0.08
N VAL A 27 18.73 3.68 -0.70
CA VAL A 27 17.59 3.29 -1.55
C VAL A 27 16.35 2.95 -0.73
N VAL A 28 16.52 2.20 0.39
CA VAL A 28 15.40 1.84 1.28
C VAL A 28 14.82 3.08 1.96
N ALA A 29 15.66 4.00 2.44
CA ALA A 29 15.20 5.24 3.07
C ALA A 29 14.42 6.12 2.08
N LEU A 30 14.94 6.28 0.86
CA LEU A 30 14.25 7.06 -0.17
C LEU A 30 12.91 6.42 -0.59
N CYS A 31 12.87 5.10 -0.72
CA CYS A 31 11.63 4.36 -0.96
C CYS A 31 10.67 4.47 0.25
N GLY A 32 11.19 4.45 1.47
CA GLY A 32 10.41 4.68 2.68
C GLY A 32 9.74 6.07 2.70
N LEU A 33 10.48 7.12 2.36
CA LEU A 33 9.94 8.48 2.26
C LEU A 33 8.85 8.59 1.17
N LEU A 34 9.01 7.90 0.04
CA LEU A 34 7.98 7.81 -1.00
C LEU A 34 6.70 7.13 -0.46
N SER A 35 6.86 6.07 0.32
CA SER A 35 5.74 5.36 0.96
C SER A 35 5.05 6.20 2.04
N LEU A 36 5.82 6.99 2.80
CA LEU A 36 5.31 7.93 3.78
C LEU A 36 4.44 9.03 3.12
N ALA A 37 4.92 9.63 2.03
CA ALA A 37 4.17 10.64 1.30
C ALA A 37 2.87 10.08 0.68
N GLU A 38 2.91 8.85 0.19
CA GLU A 38 1.72 8.14 -0.28
C GLU A 38 0.67 7.98 0.82
N ALA A 39 1.10 7.55 2.00
CA ALA A 39 0.21 7.31 3.14
C ALA A 39 -0.42 8.60 3.66
N SER A 40 0.35 9.69 3.73
CA SER A 40 -0.17 10.98 4.20
C SER A 40 -1.31 11.50 3.34
N THR A 41 -1.23 11.31 2.02
CA THR A 41 -2.30 11.71 1.09
C THR A 41 -3.48 10.75 1.09
N SER A 42 -3.23 9.43 1.29
CA SER A 42 -4.30 8.42 1.31
C SER A 42 -5.30 8.64 2.44
N LEU A 43 -4.83 9.05 3.64
CA LEU A 43 -5.70 9.31 4.78
C LEU A 43 -6.49 10.63 4.63
N THR A 44 -5.98 11.57 3.83
CA THR A 44 -6.61 12.90 3.72
C THR A 44 -8.05 12.80 3.21
N VAL A 45 -8.33 11.92 2.24
CA VAL A 45 -9.68 11.80 1.66
C VAL A 45 -10.76 11.45 2.69
N PRO A 46 -10.63 10.36 3.49
CA PRO A 46 -11.66 10.04 4.48
C PRO A 46 -11.77 11.07 5.62
N THR A 47 -10.69 11.78 5.95
CA THR A 47 -10.71 12.80 7.01
C THR A 47 -11.37 14.11 6.55
N VAL A 48 -11.22 14.49 5.29
CA VAL A 48 -11.83 15.73 4.76
C VAL A 48 -13.22 15.55 4.20
N ALA A 49 -13.66 14.32 3.88
CA ALA A 49 -14.97 14.05 3.31
C ALA A 49 -16.14 14.67 4.11
N PRO A 50 -16.19 14.58 5.47
CA PRO A 50 -17.24 15.24 6.25
C PRO A 50 -17.15 16.77 6.18
N LEU A 51 -15.97 17.35 6.12
CA LEU A 51 -15.80 18.81 5.99
C LEU A 51 -16.22 19.30 4.62
N ILE A 52 -15.95 18.55 3.56
CA ILE A 52 -16.46 18.81 2.20
C ILE A 52 -17.97 18.78 2.19
N ALA A 53 -18.57 17.79 2.86
CA ALA A 53 -20.02 17.66 2.95
C ALA A 53 -20.67 18.87 3.65
N CYS A 54 -20.04 19.38 4.70
CA CYS A 54 -20.48 20.60 5.38
C CYS A 54 -20.31 21.86 4.53
N ASP A 55 -19.16 22.04 3.88
CA ASP A 55 -18.84 23.24 3.08
C ASP A 55 -19.77 23.38 1.86
N LEU A 56 -20.04 22.28 1.17
CA LEU A 56 -20.89 22.24 -0.02
C LEU A 56 -22.34 21.86 0.26
N LYS A 57 -22.76 21.70 1.52
CA LYS A 57 -24.10 21.28 1.94
C LYS A 57 -24.60 20.01 1.18
N LEU A 58 -23.71 19.02 1.07
CA LEU A 58 -24.00 17.78 0.35
C LEU A 58 -24.95 16.87 1.14
N ASN A 59 -25.76 16.12 0.40
CA ASN A 59 -26.56 15.04 0.96
C ASN A 59 -25.64 13.89 1.42
N ARG A 60 -26.14 13.01 2.32
CA ARG A 60 -25.36 11.87 2.85
C ARG A 60 -24.75 10.98 1.77
N ASP A 61 -25.51 10.69 0.71
CA ASP A 61 -25.02 9.86 -0.40
C ASP A 61 -23.90 10.58 -1.19
N GLN A 62 -24.00 11.86 -1.37
CA GLN A 62 -22.97 12.68 -2.03
C GLN A 62 -21.70 12.84 -1.16
N ALA A 63 -21.84 12.83 0.16
CA ALA A 63 -20.71 12.95 1.09
C ALA A 63 -19.76 11.74 1.07
N THR A 64 -20.27 10.55 0.73
CA THR A 64 -19.46 9.32 0.64
C THR A 64 -18.86 9.09 -0.74
N MET A 65 -19.36 9.77 -1.77
CA MET A 65 -18.88 9.65 -3.16
C MET A 65 -17.36 9.88 -3.31
N PRO A 66 -16.71 10.86 -2.66
CA PRO A 66 -15.27 11.05 -2.76
C PRO A 66 -14.48 9.81 -2.34
N ILE A 67 -14.88 9.14 -1.24
CA ILE A 67 -14.21 7.95 -0.74
C ILE A 67 -14.37 6.78 -1.73
N ALA A 68 -15.59 6.58 -2.25
CA ALA A 68 -15.87 5.58 -3.26
C ALA A 68 -15.07 5.84 -4.56
N THR A 69 -15.09 7.07 -5.05
CA THR A 69 -14.37 7.48 -6.26
C THR A 69 -12.87 7.31 -6.13
N SER A 70 -12.28 7.59 -4.94
CA SER A 70 -10.88 7.29 -4.64
C SER A 70 -10.56 5.80 -4.81
N SER A 71 -11.40 4.92 -4.26
CA SER A 71 -11.23 3.47 -4.36
C SER A 71 -11.30 2.98 -5.81
N PHE A 72 -12.19 3.55 -6.60
CA PHE A 72 -12.26 3.26 -8.05
C PHE A 72 -10.99 3.74 -8.76
N GLY A 73 -10.51 4.95 -8.46
CA GLY A 73 -9.23 5.47 -8.94
C GLY A 73 -8.06 4.55 -8.60
N MET A 74 -8.04 3.99 -7.36
CA MET A 74 -7.04 3.02 -6.94
C MET A 74 -7.09 1.72 -7.76
N ALA A 75 -8.27 1.21 -8.10
CA ALA A 75 -8.40 0.02 -8.95
C ALA A 75 -7.80 0.24 -10.34
N VAL A 76 -8.14 1.37 -10.97
CA VAL A 76 -7.63 1.74 -12.29
C VAL A 76 -6.12 2.00 -12.24
N GLY A 77 -5.65 2.73 -11.23
CA GLY A 77 -4.23 3.08 -11.05
C GLY A 77 -3.34 1.87 -10.81
N ALA A 78 -3.82 0.90 -10.03
CA ALA A 78 -3.13 -0.36 -9.78
C ALA A 78 -2.84 -1.11 -11.09
N PHE A 79 -3.83 -1.26 -11.95
CA PHE A 79 -3.66 -1.91 -13.24
C PHE A 79 -2.78 -1.10 -14.19
N LEU A 80 -3.10 0.18 -14.35
CA LEU A 80 -2.44 1.06 -15.31
C LEU A 80 -0.94 1.18 -15.01
N PHE A 81 -0.58 1.56 -13.79
CA PHE A 81 0.83 1.73 -13.43
C PHE A 81 1.56 0.43 -13.17
N GLY A 82 0.86 -0.64 -12.79
CA GLY A 82 1.42 -1.98 -12.81
C GLY A 82 1.95 -2.35 -14.20
N THR A 83 1.13 -2.15 -15.24
CA THR A 83 1.52 -2.44 -16.64
C THR A 83 2.52 -1.44 -17.21
N ILE A 84 2.35 -0.14 -16.95
CA ILE A 84 3.28 0.91 -17.40
C ILE A 84 4.67 0.68 -16.81
N SER A 85 4.78 0.29 -15.54
CA SER A 85 6.07 0.06 -14.90
C SER A 85 6.86 -1.08 -15.53
N ASP A 86 6.17 -2.11 -16.05
CA ASP A 86 6.82 -3.22 -16.76
C ASP A 86 7.29 -2.81 -18.18
N VAL A 87 6.67 -1.79 -18.79
CA VAL A 87 7.02 -1.30 -20.12
C VAL A 87 7.99 -0.12 -20.08
N ALA A 88 7.61 0.97 -19.40
CA ALA A 88 8.40 2.21 -19.37
C ALA A 88 9.57 2.16 -18.37
N GLY A 89 9.51 1.22 -17.42
CA GLY A 89 10.51 1.06 -16.37
C GLY A 89 10.13 1.72 -15.05
N ARG A 90 10.53 1.07 -13.97
CA ARG A 90 10.14 1.42 -12.59
C ARG A 90 10.59 2.84 -12.22
N ARG A 91 11.87 3.17 -12.48
CA ARG A 91 12.46 4.48 -12.16
C ARG A 91 11.71 5.66 -12.79
N LYS A 92 11.21 5.50 -14.01
CA LYS A 92 10.46 6.55 -14.71
C LYS A 92 9.02 6.68 -14.22
N SER A 93 8.42 5.57 -13.80
CA SER A 93 7.02 5.54 -13.35
C SER A 93 6.84 6.16 -11.96
N ILE A 94 7.83 6.07 -11.07
CA ILE A 94 7.76 6.63 -9.70
C ILE A 94 7.49 8.15 -9.70
N PRO A 95 8.30 9.02 -10.36
CA PRO A 95 8.03 10.45 -10.36
C PRO A 95 6.71 10.82 -11.03
N ILE A 96 6.26 10.03 -12.01
CA ILE A 96 4.96 10.26 -12.67
C ILE A 96 3.82 10.00 -11.69
N THR A 97 3.82 8.85 -11.00
CA THR A 97 2.76 8.51 -10.03
C THR A 97 2.75 9.49 -8.85
N THR A 98 3.91 9.84 -8.31
CA THR A 98 4.02 10.80 -7.20
C THR A 98 3.63 12.21 -7.63
N GLY A 99 3.98 12.62 -8.85
CA GLY A 99 3.55 13.89 -9.44
C GLY A 99 2.03 13.97 -9.62
N ILE A 100 1.39 12.88 -10.06
CA ILE A 100 -0.08 12.81 -10.15
C ILE A 100 -0.72 12.98 -8.77
N VAL A 101 -0.17 12.34 -7.72
CA VAL A 101 -0.67 12.49 -6.35
C VAL A 101 -0.63 13.94 -5.91
N PHE A 102 0.49 14.64 -6.12
CA PHE A 102 0.61 16.05 -5.79
C PHE A 102 -0.36 16.93 -6.59
N CYS A 103 -0.40 16.79 -7.93
CA CYS A 103 -1.30 17.56 -8.78
C CYS A 103 -2.78 17.32 -8.41
N ALA A 104 -3.14 16.09 -8.09
CA ALA A 104 -4.49 15.75 -7.65
C ALA A 104 -4.83 16.38 -6.29
N SER A 105 -3.90 16.39 -5.34
CA SER A 105 -4.06 17.08 -4.05
C SER A 105 -4.21 18.59 -4.23
N ALA A 106 -3.39 19.20 -5.09
CA ALA A 106 -3.49 20.61 -5.42
C ALA A 106 -4.83 20.95 -6.09
N THR A 107 -5.26 20.20 -7.10
CA THR A 107 -6.56 20.42 -7.75
C THR A 107 -7.72 20.21 -6.79
N LEU A 108 -7.65 19.23 -5.89
CA LEU A 108 -8.65 19.01 -4.85
C LEU A 108 -8.76 20.22 -3.91
N SER A 109 -7.66 20.82 -3.53
CA SER A 109 -7.64 22.00 -2.67
C SER A 109 -8.32 23.22 -3.30
N PHE A 110 -8.24 23.38 -4.62
CA PHE A 110 -8.91 24.47 -5.34
C PHE A 110 -10.33 24.13 -5.83
N ALA A 111 -10.77 22.89 -5.66
CA ALA A 111 -12.05 22.42 -6.17
C ALA A 111 -13.24 23.09 -5.46
N GLN A 112 -14.18 23.61 -6.24
CA GLN A 112 -15.43 24.24 -5.76
C GLN A 112 -16.67 23.45 -6.16
N ALA A 113 -16.60 22.68 -7.24
CA ALA A 113 -17.68 21.88 -7.75
C ALA A 113 -17.54 20.41 -7.31
N HIS A 114 -18.63 19.77 -6.93
CA HIS A 114 -18.67 18.35 -6.54
C HIS A 114 -18.05 17.43 -7.61
N PHE A 115 -18.28 17.71 -8.89
CA PHE A 115 -17.66 16.97 -9.99
C PHE A 115 -16.12 17.07 -9.95
N LEU A 116 -15.58 18.27 -9.75
CA LEU A 116 -14.13 18.50 -9.73
C LEU A 116 -13.47 17.85 -8.51
N ILE A 117 -14.17 17.81 -7.36
CA ILE A 117 -13.73 17.09 -6.16
C ILE A 117 -13.60 15.60 -6.48
N ASN A 118 -14.65 14.98 -7.05
CA ASN A 118 -14.63 13.56 -7.38
C ASN A 118 -13.56 13.23 -8.43
N LEU A 119 -13.37 14.07 -9.43
CA LEU A 119 -12.30 13.90 -10.43
C LEU A 119 -10.90 13.98 -9.79
N SER A 120 -10.69 14.96 -8.92
CA SER A 120 -9.40 15.13 -8.21
C SER A 120 -9.10 13.94 -7.30
N VAL A 121 -10.10 13.47 -6.56
CA VAL A 121 -9.96 12.31 -5.67
C VAL A 121 -9.76 11.01 -6.46
N PHE A 122 -10.40 10.86 -7.62
CA PHE A 122 -10.14 9.75 -8.54
C PHE A 122 -8.67 9.74 -8.99
N MET A 123 -8.15 10.88 -9.44
CA MET A 123 -6.75 11.01 -9.85
C MET A 123 -5.78 10.78 -8.70
N LEU A 124 -6.14 11.21 -7.48
CA LEU A 124 -5.36 10.94 -6.28
C LEU A 124 -5.28 9.44 -6.01
N GLY A 125 -6.42 8.73 -6.02
CA GLY A 125 -6.47 7.27 -5.87
C GLY A 125 -5.63 6.55 -6.93
N LEU A 126 -5.73 7.00 -8.18
CA LEU A 126 -4.96 6.46 -9.31
C LEU A 126 -3.45 6.60 -9.08
N GLY A 127 -2.98 7.75 -8.63
CA GLY A 127 -1.56 7.98 -8.32
C GLY A 127 -1.06 7.18 -7.13
N VAL A 128 -1.84 7.15 -6.05
CA VAL A 128 -1.53 6.43 -4.80
C VAL A 128 -1.35 4.92 -5.05
N ALA A 129 -2.31 4.25 -5.69
CA ALA A 129 -2.21 2.82 -5.98
C ALA A 129 -1.08 2.51 -6.98
N GLY A 130 -0.88 3.39 -7.95
CA GLY A 130 0.23 3.29 -8.90
C GLY A 130 1.59 3.35 -8.19
N ASN A 131 1.79 4.34 -7.34
CA ASN A 131 3.02 4.49 -6.56
C ASN A 131 3.28 3.28 -5.65
N ASN A 132 2.26 2.80 -4.95
CA ASN A 132 2.33 1.66 -4.06
C ASN A 132 2.89 0.39 -4.75
N ILE A 133 2.43 0.11 -5.97
CA ILE A 133 2.87 -1.07 -6.73
C ILE A 133 4.27 -0.86 -7.30
N VAL A 134 4.49 0.27 -7.98
CA VAL A 134 5.77 0.53 -8.67
C VAL A 134 6.94 0.57 -7.69
N LEU A 135 6.72 1.19 -6.53
CA LEU A 135 7.73 1.33 -5.47
C LEU A 135 8.20 -0.04 -4.94
N ARG A 136 7.25 -0.92 -4.59
CA ARG A 136 7.58 -2.26 -4.07
C ARG A 136 8.25 -3.13 -5.12
N VAL A 137 7.78 -3.08 -6.37
CA VAL A 137 8.41 -3.78 -7.49
C VAL A 137 9.83 -3.26 -7.74
N TYR A 138 10.04 -1.94 -7.70
CA TYR A 138 11.36 -1.34 -7.84
C TYR A 138 12.32 -1.80 -6.74
N LEU A 139 11.87 -1.70 -5.48
CA LEU A 139 12.73 -2.01 -4.35
C LEU A 139 13.18 -3.48 -4.37
N ILE A 140 12.27 -4.43 -4.52
CA ILE A 140 12.63 -5.86 -4.47
C ILE A 140 13.62 -6.26 -5.57
N GLU A 141 13.62 -5.53 -6.70
CA GLU A 141 14.59 -5.75 -7.78
C GLU A 141 16.00 -5.27 -7.44
N CYS A 142 16.12 -4.30 -6.54
CA CYS A 142 17.40 -3.76 -6.08
C CYS A 142 18.01 -4.57 -4.93
N LEU A 143 17.19 -5.32 -4.19
CA LEU A 143 17.59 -6.00 -2.95
C LEU A 143 18.22 -7.39 -3.18
N PRO A 144 19.18 -7.80 -2.31
CA PRO A 144 19.68 -9.17 -2.26
C PRO A 144 18.65 -10.10 -1.61
N MET A 145 18.76 -11.42 -1.89
CA MET A 145 17.81 -12.45 -1.43
C MET A 145 17.53 -12.42 0.08
N ARG A 146 18.56 -12.17 0.88
CA ARG A 146 18.51 -12.29 2.36
C ARG A 146 17.84 -11.14 3.08
N LYS A 147 17.50 -10.04 2.38
CA LYS A 147 16.98 -8.79 2.99
C LYS A 147 15.68 -8.28 2.36
N ARG A 148 15.05 -9.05 1.49
CA ARG A 148 13.84 -8.64 0.75
C ARG A 148 12.66 -8.39 1.66
N GLY A 149 12.35 -9.36 2.51
CA GLY A 149 11.22 -9.28 3.43
C GLY A 149 11.39 -8.15 4.43
N THR A 150 12.57 -8.08 5.07
CA THR A 150 12.92 -7.02 6.02
C THR A 150 12.76 -5.61 5.40
N CYS A 151 13.30 -5.37 4.20
CA CYS A 151 13.22 -4.05 3.58
C CYS A 151 11.80 -3.67 3.12
N LEU A 152 11.00 -4.64 2.68
CA LEU A 152 9.59 -4.38 2.37
C LEU A 152 8.77 -4.07 3.63
N ALA A 153 9.04 -4.74 4.75
CA ALA A 153 8.44 -4.41 6.04
C ALA A 153 8.85 -3.00 6.52
N VAL A 154 10.10 -2.59 6.31
CA VAL A 154 10.55 -1.22 6.59
C VAL A 154 9.76 -0.18 5.79
N ILE A 155 9.52 -0.41 4.50
CA ILE A 155 8.68 0.50 3.69
C ILE A 155 7.25 0.59 4.23
N ASP A 156 6.66 -0.54 4.62
CA ASP A 156 5.30 -0.56 5.16
C ASP A 156 5.25 0.10 6.56
N MET A 157 6.33 0.05 7.33
CA MET A 157 6.47 0.85 8.56
C MET A 157 6.50 2.35 8.26
N PHE A 158 7.28 2.81 7.25
CA PHE A 158 7.27 4.21 6.80
C PHE A 158 5.88 4.65 6.32
N TRP A 159 5.15 3.77 5.63
CA TRP A 159 3.77 4.01 5.23
C TRP A 159 2.89 4.31 6.45
N MET A 160 3.02 3.52 7.52
CA MET A 160 2.25 3.74 8.73
C MET A 160 2.64 5.02 9.48
N VAL A 161 3.93 5.37 9.49
CA VAL A 161 4.39 6.66 10.04
C VAL A 161 3.78 7.83 9.25
N GLY A 162 3.69 7.74 7.92
CA GLY A 162 3.01 8.72 7.08
C GLY A 162 1.51 8.84 7.39
N TYR A 163 0.84 7.71 7.61
CA TYR A 163 -0.55 7.66 8.03
C TYR A 163 -0.76 8.36 9.38
N LEU A 164 0.04 8.03 10.39
CA LEU A 164 -0.01 8.65 11.72
C LEU A 164 0.33 10.14 11.68
N SER A 165 1.28 10.56 10.86
CA SER A 165 1.62 11.98 10.68
C SER A 165 0.45 12.76 10.09
N ALA A 166 -0.21 12.24 9.07
CA ALA A 166 -1.40 12.87 8.49
C ALA A 166 -2.57 12.93 9.48
N LEU A 167 -2.75 11.87 10.28
CA LEU A 167 -3.75 11.84 11.33
C LEU A 167 -3.47 12.91 12.40
N GLY A 168 -2.21 13.06 12.83
CA GLY A 168 -1.79 14.09 13.80
C GLY A 168 -1.96 15.51 13.25
N VAL A 169 -1.59 15.74 11.99
CA VAL A 169 -1.82 17.03 11.30
C VAL A 169 -3.32 17.32 11.22
N SER A 170 -4.13 16.34 10.85
CA SER A 170 -5.59 16.49 10.79
C SER A 170 -6.17 16.83 12.16
N TRP A 171 -5.74 16.14 13.21
CA TRP A 171 -6.17 16.36 14.58
C TRP A 171 -5.79 17.75 15.09
N SER A 172 -4.59 18.24 14.79
CA SER A 172 -4.13 19.56 15.23
C SER A 172 -4.77 20.70 14.43
N MET A 173 -5.01 20.51 13.13
CA MET A 173 -5.52 21.57 12.24
C MET A 173 -7.05 21.67 12.25
N MET A 174 -7.79 20.58 12.32
CA MET A 174 -9.26 20.61 12.23
C MET A 174 -9.93 21.49 13.29
N PRO A 175 -9.59 21.44 14.60
CA PRO A 175 -10.22 22.30 15.59
C PRO A 175 -9.96 23.79 15.40
N SER A 176 -8.72 24.18 15.03
CA SER A 176 -8.35 25.57 14.79
C SER A 176 -9.03 26.14 13.55
N VAL A 177 -9.25 25.30 12.59
CA VAL A 177 -9.86 25.54 11.32
C VAL A 177 -11.36 25.80 11.45
N ILE A 178 -12.08 25.00 12.23
CA ILE A 178 -13.50 25.21 12.53
C ILE A 178 -13.70 26.52 13.29
N ARG A 179 -12.77 26.87 14.20
CA ARG A 179 -12.77 28.15 14.91
C ARG A 179 -12.63 29.36 13.99
N ILE A 180 -11.77 29.30 12.97
CA ILE A 180 -11.56 30.36 11.97
C ILE A 180 -12.79 30.51 11.05
N LEU A 181 -13.47 29.42 10.70
CA LEU A 181 -14.72 29.45 9.93
C LEU A 181 -15.86 30.23 10.62
N ARG A 182 -15.87 30.24 11.96
CA ARG A 182 -16.88 30.93 12.75
C ARG A 182 -16.68 32.48 12.74
N GLN A 183 -15.47 32.96 12.40
CA GLN A 183 -15.13 34.39 12.35
C GLN A 183 -15.01 34.95 10.92
N GLN A 184 -16.09 34.98 10.17
CA GLN A 184 -16.28 35.76 8.89
C GLN A 184 -15.28 35.53 7.74
N PHE A 185 -14.18 34.84 7.88
CA PHE A 185 -13.27 34.54 6.78
C PHE A 185 -13.44 33.10 6.37
N ARG A 186 -13.92 32.87 5.15
CA ARG A 186 -14.10 31.53 4.54
C ARG A 186 -12.91 31.11 3.65
N PRO A 187 -11.74 30.77 4.13
CA PRO A 187 -10.99 29.73 3.48
C PRO A 187 -11.53 28.41 4.04
N SER A 188 -12.16 27.61 3.22
CA SER A 188 -12.54 26.23 3.55
C SER A 188 -11.25 25.49 3.90
N SER A 189 -11.02 25.33 5.11
CA SER A 189 -9.80 24.93 5.80
C SER A 189 -9.37 23.50 5.53
N TRP A 190 -10.31 22.63 5.15
CA TRP A 190 -9.96 21.30 4.64
C TRP A 190 -9.06 21.39 3.39
N ARG A 191 -9.14 22.49 2.62
CA ARG A 191 -8.28 22.75 1.46
C ARG A 191 -6.82 22.92 1.85
N VAL A 192 -6.55 23.64 2.95
CA VAL A 192 -5.20 23.80 3.49
C VAL A 192 -4.66 22.47 3.98
N LEU A 193 -5.49 21.67 4.69
CA LEU A 193 -5.10 20.33 5.13
C LEU A 193 -4.69 19.43 3.97
N VAL A 194 -5.46 19.44 2.88
CA VAL A 194 -5.17 18.65 1.67
C VAL A 194 -3.83 19.04 1.05
N ILE A 195 -3.52 20.32 0.94
CA ILE A 195 -2.22 20.78 0.42
C ILE A 195 -1.08 20.37 1.35
N VAL A 196 -1.22 20.60 2.65
CA VAL A 196 -0.19 20.25 3.64
C VAL A 196 0.14 18.77 3.61
N CYS A 197 -0.89 17.91 3.58
CA CYS A 197 -0.69 16.46 3.45
C CYS A 197 -0.17 16.04 2.07
N GLY A 198 -0.39 16.83 1.03
CA GLY A 198 0.12 16.61 -0.33
C GLY A 198 1.56 17.07 -0.56
N MET A 199 2.05 18.05 0.22
CA MET A 199 3.40 18.62 0.04
C MET A 199 4.54 17.60 0.08
N PRO A 200 4.54 16.60 0.97
CA PRO A 200 5.57 15.56 0.94
C PRO A 200 5.69 14.89 -0.44
N SER A 201 4.57 14.69 -1.14
CA SER A 201 4.58 14.07 -2.49
C SER A 201 5.30 14.94 -3.52
N LEU A 202 5.19 16.28 -3.44
CA LEU A 202 5.95 17.19 -4.31
C LEU A 202 7.45 17.08 -4.07
N VAL A 203 7.86 17.23 -2.80
CA VAL A 203 9.28 17.21 -2.42
C VAL A 203 9.92 15.90 -2.88
N ILE A 204 9.23 14.79 -2.64
CA ILE A 204 9.77 13.48 -2.95
C ILE A 204 9.69 13.17 -4.45
N ALA A 205 8.72 13.70 -5.19
CA ALA A 205 8.71 13.62 -6.65
C ALA A 205 9.98 14.24 -7.26
N CYS A 206 10.41 15.38 -6.76
CA CYS A 206 11.67 16.03 -7.17
C CYS A 206 12.91 15.17 -6.83
N ILE A 207 12.93 14.57 -5.62
CA ILE A 207 14.06 13.76 -5.14
C ILE A 207 14.07 12.37 -5.78
N SER A 208 12.95 11.85 -6.25
CA SER A 208 12.84 10.51 -6.85
C SER A 208 13.75 10.30 -8.07
N GLY A 209 14.18 11.38 -8.72
CA GLY A 209 15.20 11.35 -9.78
C GLY A 209 16.58 10.81 -9.33
N LEU A 210 16.87 10.85 -8.01
CA LEU A 210 18.10 10.28 -7.42
C LEU A 210 18.08 8.75 -7.36
N LEU A 211 16.92 8.11 -7.50
CA LEU A 211 16.83 6.65 -7.50
C LEU A 211 17.66 6.06 -8.64
N PRO A 212 18.54 5.09 -8.37
CA PRO A 212 19.29 4.39 -9.40
C PRO A 212 18.36 3.52 -10.27
N PRO A 213 18.73 3.22 -11.52
CA PRO A 213 17.95 2.26 -12.30
C PRO A 213 18.01 0.86 -11.68
N SER A 214 16.91 0.09 -11.79
CA SER A 214 16.91 -1.30 -11.34
C SER A 214 17.90 -2.14 -12.15
N PRO A 215 18.88 -2.81 -11.52
CA PRO A 215 19.84 -3.67 -12.23
C PRO A 215 19.13 -4.84 -12.92
N ARG A 216 18.11 -5.42 -12.27
CA ARG A 216 17.35 -6.54 -12.81
C ARG A 216 16.51 -6.16 -14.01
N TYR A 217 15.84 -5.02 -13.97
CA TYR A 217 15.09 -4.50 -15.10
C TYR A 217 16.01 -4.13 -16.27
N SER A 218 17.18 -3.55 -15.97
CA SER A 218 18.16 -3.19 -17.00
C SER A 218 18.68 -4.41 -17.76
N LEU A 219 18.92 -5.52 -17.06
CA LEU A 219 19.29 -6.81 -17.67
C LEU A 219 18.16 -7.37 -18.53
N HIS A 220 16.93 -7.40 -17.99
CA HIS A 220 15.76 -7.84 -18.77
C HIS A 220 15.57 -7.04 -20.07
N ARG A 221 16.03 -5.78 -20.11
CA ARG A 221 16.01 -4.91 -21.29
C ARG A 221 17.30 -4.98 -22.11
N ARG A 222 18.14 -6.00 -21.96
CA ARG A 222 19.44 -6.16 -22.64
C ARG A 222 20.40 -4.98 -22.47
N ARG A 223 20.19 -4.12 -21.46
CA ARG A 223 21.06 -2.99 -21.15
C ARG A 223 22.14 -3.41 -20.16
N THR A 224 22.99 -4.37 -20.59
CA THR A 224 24.03 -4.99 -19.74
C THR A 224 25.01 -3.97 -19.18
N ARG A 225 25.46 -3.01 -19.99
CA ARG A 225 26.36 -1.92 -19.56
C ARG A 225 25.75 -1.06 -18.45
N GLN A 226 24.43 -0.76 -18.55
CA GLN A 226 23.75 0.01 -17.53
C GLN A 226 23.59 -0.78 -16.22
N ALA A 227 23.26 -2.06 -16.31
CA ALA A 227 23.16 -2.95 -15.16
C ALA A 227 24.50 -3.10 -14.44
N LEU A 228 25.58 -3.32 -15.21
CA LEU A 228 26.95 -3.43 -14.69
C LEU A 228 27.37 -2.14 -13.98
N LYS A 229 27.13 -0.97 -14.56
CA LYS A 229 27.44 0.32 -13.95
C LYS A 229 26.75 0.50 -12.59
N VAL A 230 25.49 0.10 -12.47
CA VAL A 230 24.77 0.17 -11.17
C VAL A 230 25.37 -0.77 -10.15
N LEU A 231 25.72 -2.01 -10.51
CA LEU A 231 26.37 -2.97 -9.61
C LEU A 231 27.77 -2.49 -9.17
N GLN A 232 28.55 -1.89 -10.06
CA GLN A 232 29.83 -1.28 -9.76
C GLN A 232 29.70 -0.10 -8.79
N GLN A 233 28.70 0.78 -8.99
CA GLN A 233 28.39 1.87 -8.06
C GLN A 233 27.95 1.34 -6.69
N MET A 234 27.10 0.31 -6.68
CA MET A 234 26.66 -0.36 -5.45
C MET A 234 27.87 -0.91 -4.68
N TYR A 235 28.77 -1.61 -5.35
CA TYR A 235 29.98 -2.15 -4.77
C TYR A 235 30.89 -1.05 -4.21
N ALA A 236 31.17 -0.02 -5.01
CA ALA A 236 32.05 1.09 -4.64
C ALA A 236 31.56 1.81 -3.38
N ILE A 237 30.25 2.10 -3.29
CA ILE A 237 29.66 2.77 -2.13
C ILE A 237 29.63 1.86 -0.90
N ASN A 238 29.34 0.56 -1.08
CA ASN A 238 29.23 -0.38 0.03
C ASN A 238 30.59 -0.78 0.62
N THR A 239 31.65 -0.79 -0.20
CA THR A 239 32.99 -1.23 0.22
C THR A 239 33.98 -0.07 0.37
N SER A 240 33.56 1.17 0.06
CA SER A 240 34.41 2.37 0.01
C SER A 240 35.66 2.19 -0.88
N THR A 241 35.49 1.46 -1.99
CA THR A 241 36.56 1.16 -2.96
C THR A 241 36.23 1.74 -4.35
N HIS A 242 37.17 1.69 -5.28
CA HIS A 242 36.91 2.14 -6.63
C HIS A 242 35.96 1.19 -7.39
N ALA A 243 35.03 1.74 -8.21
CA ALA A 243 34.08 0.97 -8.99
C ALA A 243 34.74 -0.07 -9.94
N ASN A 244 35.97 0.20 -10.37
CA ASN A 244 36.72 -0.66 -11.29
C ASN A 244 37.25 -1.93 -10.60
N THR A 245 37.26 -2.00 -9.28
CA THR A 245 37.69 -3.19 -8.51
C THR A 245 36.59 -4.24 -8.38
N TYR A 246 35.39 -3.95 -8.89
CA TYR A 246 34.29 -4.91 -8.90
C TYR A 246 34.67 -6.17 -9.71
N PRO A 247 34.51 -7.39 -9.14
CA PRO A 247 35.09 -8.61 -9.72
C PRO A 247 34.47 -9.04 -11.05
N ILE A 248 33.25 -8.58 -11.34
CA ILE A 248 32.54 -8.99 -12.56
C ILE A 248 32.63 -7.89 -13.59
N ARG A 249 33.12 -8.24 -14.78
CA ARG A 249 33.37 -7.28 -15.89
C ARG A 249 32.32 -7.35 -17.00
N ASP A 250 31.61 -8.47 -17.13
CA ASP A 250 30.59 -8.66 -18.15
C ASP A 250 29.36 -9.38 -17.59
N LEU A 251 28.18 -9.06 -18.13
CA LEU A 251 26.88 -9.62 -17.78
C LEU A 251 26.16 -10.18 -19.03
N SER A 252 26.88 -10.41 -20.14
CA SER A 252 26.31 -10.94 -21.39
C SER A 252 25.65 -12.30 -21.18
N ASP A 253 26.24 -13.16 -20.35
CA ASP A 253 25.74 -14.50 -20.04
C ASP A 253 24.46 -14.51 -19.19
N CYS A 254 24.09 -13.35 -18.62
CA CYS A 254 22.89 -13.18 -17.82
C CYS A 254 21.65 -12.79 -18.64
N VAL A 255 21.81 -12.55 -19.95
CA VAL A 255 20.75 -12.09 -20.86
C VAL A 255 20.07 -13.28 -21.52
N ARG A 256 18.74 -13.33 -21.49
CA ARG A 256 17.97 -14.39 -22.16
C ARG A 256 17.71 -14.05 -23.64
N PRO A 257 17.65 -15.07 -24.52
CA PRO A 257 17.37 -14.88 -25.94
C PRO A 257 16.01 -14.25 -26.24
N ASP A 258 15.01 -14.50 -25.37
CA ASP A 258 13.61 -14.09 -25.58
C ASP A 258 13.28 -12.65 -25.19
N ASP A 259 14.26 -11.87 -24.73
CA ASP A 259 14.07 -10.48 -24.35
C ASP A 259 13.97 -9.59 -25.61
N GLU A 260 12.77 -9.07 -25.90
CA GLU A 260 12.48 -8.27 -27.09
C GLU A 260 12.90 -6.80 -26.94
N ASP A 261 13.50 -6.25 -28.01
CA ASP A 261 13.72 -4.82 -28.17
C ASP A 261 12.40 -4.06 -28.29
N GLU A 262 12.23 -3.02 -27.47
CA GLU A 262 11.01 -2.21 -27.44
C GLU A 262 11.21 -0.81 -28.06
N HIS A 263 11.03 -0.71 -29.35
CA HIS A 263 10.64 0.54 -29.98
C HIS A 263 9.32 0.28 -30.71
N GLY A 264 8.22 0.96 -30.29
CA GLY A 264 6.96 0.67 -30.95
C GLY A 264 5.79 1.59 -30.60
N SER A 265 4.87 1.71 -31.55
CA SER A 265 3.59 2.42 -31.52
C SER A 265 2.71 2.04 -30.31
N ILE A 266 1.81 2.95 -29.88
CA ILE A 266 0.80 2.77 -28.83
C ILE A 266 0.01 1.46 -29.01
N ARG A 267 -0.34 1.09 -30.26
CA ARG A 267 -1.03 -0.18 -30.56
C ARG A 267 -0.21 -1.39 -30.11
N ARG A 268 1.11 -1.35 -30.29
CA ARG A 268 2.03 -2.43 -29.87
C ARG A 268 2.11 -2.52 -28.34
N TYR A 269 2.00 -1.37 -27.62
CA TYR A 269 1.89 -1.35 -26.16
C TYR A 269 0.67 -2.13 -25.66
N PHE A 270 -0.52 -1.86 -26.20
CA PHE A 270 -1.74 -2.56 -25.82
C PHE A 270 -1.68 -4.07 -26.10
N THR A 271 -1.16 -4.45 -27.27
CA THR A 271 -1.01 -5.86 -27.65
C THR A 271 -0.03 -6.59 -26.70
N LYS A 272 1.10 -5.96 -26.35
CA LYS A 272 2.06 -6.54 -25.39
C LYS A 272 1.46 -6.63 -23.98
N THR A 273 0.76 -5.61 -23.52
CA THR A 273 0.07 -5.62 -22.23
C THR A 273 -0.96 -6.74 -22.16
N TRP A 274 -1.76 -6.90 -23.23
CA TRP A 274 -2.74 -8.00 -23.31
C TRP A 274 -2.08 -9.37 -23.26
N LYS A 275 -0.99 -9.57 -23.98
CA LYS A 275 -0.21 -10.82 -23.92
C LYS A 275 0.34 -11.09 -22.51
N ARG A 276 0.81 -10.04 -21.78
CA ARG A 276 1.29 -10.17 -20.39
C ARG A 276 0.14 -10.55 -19.45
N VAL A 277 -0.98 -9.87 -19.52
CA VAL A 277 -2.18 -10.21 -18.74
C VAL A 277 -2.58 -11.65 -18.98
N HIS A 278 -2.64 -12.09 -20.23
CA HIS A 278 -3.00 -13.47 -20.57
C HIS A 278 -1.97 -14.48 -20.02
N ARG A 279 -0.66 -14.15 -20.06
CA ARG A 279 0.41 -14.99 -19.51
C ARG A 279 0.32 -15.16 -17.99
N VAL A 280 -0.14 -14.13 -17.26
CA VAL A 280 -0.34 -14.19 -15.80
C VAL A 280 -1.43 -15.19 -15.43
N TYR A 281 -2.45 -15.40 -16.29
CA TYR A 281 -3.53 -16.39 -16.09
C TYR A 281 -3.23 -17.76 -16.70
N LYS A 282 -2.03 -17.98 -17.27
CA LYS A 282 -1.61 -19.30 -17.75
C LYS A 282 -0.70 -20.02 -16.74
N PRO A 283 -0.63 -21.37 -16.78
CA PRO A 283 0.40 -22.08 -16.03
C PRO A 283 1.81 -21.60 -16.41
N PRO A 284 2.74 -21.45 -15.46
CA PRO A 284 2.69 -21.85 -14.04
C PRO A 284 2.10 -20.78 -13.10
N TYR A 285 1.75 -19.58 -13.59
CA TYR A 285 1.39 -18.42 -12.76
C TYR A 285 -0.08 -18.40 -12.33
N LYS A 286 -0.98 -19.09 -13.06
CA LYS A 286 -2.43 -19.08 -12.82
C LYS A 286 -2.81 -19.28 -11.34
N ARG A 287 -2.27 -20.34 -10.71
CA ARG A 287 -2.57 -20.67 -9.30
C ARG A 287 -2.11 -19.55 -8.36
N ILE A 288 -0.90 -19.03 -8.56
CA ILE A 288 -0.33 -17.95 -7.73
C ILE A 288 -1.17 -16.68 -7.86
N THR A 289 -1.60 -16.36 -9.09
CA THR A 289 -2.42 -15.17 -9.37
C THR A 289 -3.78 -15.27 -8.73
N LEU A 290 -4.48 -16.39 -8.85
CA LEU A 290 -5.80 -16.59 -8.25
C LEU A 290 -5.73 -16.57 -6.72
N CYS A 291 -4.75 -17.27 -6.13
CA CYS A 291 -4.51 -17.21 -4.68
C CYS A 291 -4.17 -15.78 -4.23
N GLY A 292 -3.31 -15.07 -4.97
CA GLY A 292 -2.95 -13.69 -4.69
C GLY A 292 -4.13 -12.73 -4.77
N MET A 293 -4.97 -12.84 -5.80
CA MET A 293 -6.20 -12.03 -5.94
C MET A 293 -7.16 -12.28 -4.77
N LEU A 294 -7.39 -13.55 -4.44
CA LEU A 294 -8.28 -13.93 -3.34
C LEU A 294 -7.73 -13.48 -1.98
N ALA A 295 -6.44 -13.68 -1.73
CA ALA A 295 -5.81 -13.23 -0.49
C ALA A 295 -5.82 -11.72 -0.35
N CYS A 296 -5.52 -10.97 -1.42
CA CYS A 296 -5.61 -9.51 -1.41
C CYS A 296 -7.05 -9.03 -1.17
N LEU A 297 -8.04 -9.70 -1.76
CA LEU A 297 -9.45 -9.43 -1.53
C LEU A 297 -9.84 -9.67 -0.07
N LEU A 298 -9.37 -10.77 0.52
CA LEU A 298 -9.65 -11.12 1.91
C LEU A 298 -8.90 -10.24 2.94
N HIS A 299 -7.72 -9.72 2.62
CA HIS A 299 -7.03 -8.77 3.51
C HIS A 299 -7.69 -7.40 3.54
N PHE A 300 -8.37 -7.00 2.48
CA PHE A 300 -8.84 -5.63 2.33
C PHE A 300 -9.97 -5.23 3.28
N PRO A 301 -10.97 -6.08 3.59
CA PRO A 301 -11.99 -5.75 4.58
C PRO A 301 -11.38 -5.44 5.96
N GLY A 302 -10.29 -6.10 6.32
CA GLY A 302 -9.58 -5.85 7.58
C GLY A 302 -9.08 -4.42 7.75
N PHE A 303 -8.51 -3.82 6.71
CA PHE A 303 -8.02 -2.44 6.78
C PHE A 303 -9.14 -1.41 6.82
N THR A 304 -10.11 -1.53 5.93
CA THR A 304 -11.27 -0.62 5.88
C THR A 304 -12.09 -0.70 7.16
N TRP A 305 -12.26 -1.91 7.66
CA TRP A 305 -12.98 -2.14 8.88
C TRP A 305 -12.30 -1.48 10.08
N LEU A 306 -10.98 -1.56 10.16
CA LEU A 306 -10.22 -1.00 11.28
C LEU A 306 -10.04 0.50 11.21
N ALA A 307 -9.72 1.03 10.04
CA ALA A 307 -9.49 2.46 9.89
C ALA A 307 -10.76 3.30 10.06
N LEU A 308 -11.90 2.75 9.66
CA LEU A 308 -13.18 3.48 9.66
C LEU A 308 -14.17 2.98 10.72
N TRP A 309 -14.22 1.69 11.01
CA TRP A 309 -15.28 1.06 11.80
C TRP A 309 -14.93 0.80 13.26
N ASN A 310 -13.69 0.39 13.52
CA ASN A 310 -13.34 -0.03 14.87
C ASN A 310 -13.45 1.11 15.88
N THR A 311 -13.11 2.32 15.45
CA THR A 311 -13.25 3.51 16.29
C THR A 311 -14.70 3.81 16.64
N HIS A 312 -15.62 3.65 15.69
CA HIS A 312 -17.06 3.79 15.92
C HIS A 312 -17.58 2.71 16.86
N VAL A 313 -17.28 1.44 16.56
CA VAL A 313 -17.68 0.31 17.41
C VAL A 313 -17.13 0.46 18.83
N LEU A 314 -15.89 0.92 18.99
CA LEU A 314 -15.29 1.12 20.31
C LEU A 314 -15.96 2.27 21.08
N GLN A 315 -16.45 3.30 20.40
CA GLN A 315 -17.17 4.42 21.01
C GLN A 315 -18.61 4.03 21.37
N GLU A 316 -19.36 3.43 20.44
CA GLU A 316 -20.76 3.07 20.67
C GLU A 316 -20.95 1.98 21.72
N ILE A 317 -20.13 0.93 21.70
CA ILE A 317 -20.19 -0.11 22.73
C ILE A 317 -19.76 0.43 24.10
N GLY A 318 -19.07 1.58 24.16
CA GLY A 318 -18.70 2.28 25.39
C GLY A 318 -19.77 3.19 25.96
N SER A 319 -20.78 3.57 25.19
CA SER A 319 -21.92 4.36 25.66
C SER A 319 -22.96 3.43 26.33
N ASP A 320 -23.41 3.76 27.55
CA ASP A 320 -24.36 2.98 28.32
C ASP A 320 -25.73 2.79 27.64
N HIS A 321 -26.00 3.53 26.55
CA HIS A 321 -27.21 3.40 25.74
C HIS A 321 -27.32 2.09 24.95
N VAL A 322 -26.20 1.43 24.61
CA VAL A 322 -26.21 0.09 23.98
C VAL A 322 -26.41 -1.03 24.97
N VAL A 323 -26.23 -0.75 26.26
CA VAL A 323 -26.41 -1.72 27.37
C VAL A 323 -27.90 -1.99 27.69
N SER A 324 -28.82 -1.10 27.30
CA SER A 324 -30.24 -1.24 27.45
C SER A 324 -30.89 -1.96 26.27
N GLY A 325 -30.69 -3.24 26.15
CA GLY A 325 -31.55 -4.32 25.62
C GLY A 325 -32.11 -4.25 24.18
N ASN A 326 -32.22 -3.11 23.49
CA ASN A 326 -32.90 -2.97 22.21
C ASN A 326 -32.13 -2.22 21.10
N GLY A 327 -30.87 -1.89 21.31
CA GLY A 327 -30.05 -1.21 20.30
C GLY A 327 -29.35 -2.19 19.36
N THR A 328 -29.92 -2.47 18.19
CA THR A 328 -29.17 -3.08 17.09
C THR A 328 -28.11 -2.10 16.63
N CYS A 329 -26.82 -2.42 16.90
CA CYS A 329 -25.69 -1.68 16.34
C CYS A 329 -25.72 -1.84 14.80
N ASN A 330 -26.35 -0.89 14.12
CA ASN A 330 -26.44 -0.83 12.67
C ASN A 330 -25.40 0.15 12.15
N ILE A 331 -24.35 -0.37 11.52
CA ILE A 331 -23.31 0.42 10.91
C ILE A 331 -23.62 0.63 9.45
N SER A 332 -23.75 1.88 9.06
CA SER A 332 -23.77 2.31 7.68
C SER A 332 -22.41 2.94 7.35
N VAL A 333 -21.78 2.55 6.26
CA VAL A 333 -20.55 3.19 5.76
C VAL A 333 -20.75 4.69 5.56
N GLN A 334 -21.96 5.10 5.21
CA GLN A 334 -22.37 6.50 5.09
C GLN A 334 -22.24 7.28 6.40
N ASN A 335 -22.60 6.68 7.53
CA ASN A 335 -22.48 7.33 8.84
C ASN A 335 -21.02 7.47 9.28
N MET A 336 -20.17 6.52 8.91
CA MET A 336 -18.76 6.48 9.33
C MET A 336 -17.89 7.55 8.70
N ALA A 337 -18.11 7.87 7.43
CA ALA A 337 -17.38 8.94 6.76
C ALA A 337 -17.62 10.30 7.45
N LEU A 338 -18.75 10.45 8.11
CA LEU A 338 -19.15 11.68 8.79
C LEU A 338 -18.75 11.73 10.28
N ASP A 339 -18.30 10.63 10.86
CA ASP A 339 -18.03 10.52 12.31
C ASP A 339 -16.79 11.28 12.80
N PHE A 340 -15.94 11.79 11.92
CA PHE A 340 -14.85 12.68 12.33
C PHE A 340 -15.35 14.05 12.80
N VAL A 341 -16.60 14.37 12.50
CA VAL A 341 -17.25 15.64 12.82
C VAL A 341 -18.60 15.32 13.47
N ARG A 342 -18.83 15.72 14.72
CA ARG A 342 -20.12 15.54 15.42
C ARG A 342 -21.22 16.41 14.80
N SER A 343 -20.83 17.64 14.44
CA SER A 343 -21.63 18.61 13.69
C SER A 343 -20.69 19.40 12.80
N CYS A 344 -21.21 20.18 11.87
CA CYS A 344 -20.35 21.03 11.03
C CYS A 344 -19.48 22.04 11.84
N ASP A 345 -19.76 22.19 13.12
CA ASP A 345 -19.08 23.11 14.04
C ASP A 345 -18.18 22.39 15.07
N GLU A 346 -18.24 21.07 15.17
CA GLU A 346 -17.56 20.33 16.25
C GLU A 346 -16.84 19.08 15.74
N VAL A 347 -15.53 18.96 16.02
CA VAL A 347 -14.67 17.81 15.68
C VAL A 347 -14.74 16.74 16.77
N ASN A 348 -14.78 15.50 16.38
CA ASN A 348 -14.70 14.36 17.31
C ASN A 348 -13.23 14.04 17.66
N GLU A 349 -12.64 14.79 18.60
CA GLU A 349 -11.24 14.64 19.01
C GLU A 349 -10.94 13.23 19.57
N ALA A 350 -11.89 12.65 20.32
CA ALA A 350 -11.72 11.31 20.89
C ALA A 350 -11.49 10.24 19.84
N ARG A 351 -12.07 10.41 18.64
CA ARG A 351 -11.88 9.48 17.52
C ARG A 351 -10.45 9.53 16.98
N PHE A 352 -9.85 10.73 16.86
CA PHE A 352 -8.45 10.86 16.42
C PHE A 352 -7.49 10.18 17.41
N GLY A 353 -7.68 10.39 18.72
CA GLY A 353 -6.88 9.77 19.76
C GLY A 353 -7.00 8.25 19.74
N LEU A 354 -8.22 7.73 19.65
CA LEU A 354 -8.47 6.29 19.62
C LEU A 354 -7.89 5.62 18.37
N LEU A 355 -8.06 6.26 17.20
CA LEU A 355 -7.50 5.77 15.96
C LEU A 355 -5.96 5.77 15.98
N SER A 356 -5.34 6.81 16.54
CA SER A 356 -3.89 6.86 16.72
C SER A 356 -3.39 5.73 17.61
N LEU A 357 -4.06 5.50 18.75
CA LEU A 357 -3.67 4.46 19.69
C LEU A 357 -3.76 3.04 19.10
N VAL A 358 -4.87 2.74 18.43
CA VAL A 358 -5.06 1.44 17.77
C VAL A 358 -4.04 1.26 16.64
N SER A 359 -3.73 2.32 15.91
CA SER A 359 -2.77 2.29 14.80
C SER A 359 -1.33 1.99 15.23
N LEU A 360 -0.96 2.20 16.49
CA LEU A 360 0.33 1.75 17.02
C LEU A 360 0.50 0.23 16.94
N GLY A 361 -0.59 -0.54 16.99
CA GLY A 361 -0.55 -1.99 16.78
C GLY A 361 0.06 -2.36 15.42
N TYR A 362 -0.24 -1.61 14.36
CA TYR A 362 0.36 -1.82 13.04
C TYR A 362 1.90 -1.66 13.08
N VAL A 363 2.40 -0.62 13.76
CA VAL A 363 3.84 -0.37 13.91
C VAL A 363 4.52 -1.55 14.63
N LEU A 364 3.88 -2.07 15.67
CA LEU A 364 4.39 -3.25 16.40
C LEU A 364 4.44 -4.48 15.49
N GLY A 365 3.41 -4.71 14.67
CA GLY A 365 3.36 -5.81 13.70
C GLY A 365 4.50 -5.75 12.68
N GLU A 366 4.72 -4.58 12.08
CA GLU A 366 5.83 -4.40 11.12
C GLU A 366 7.20 -4.52 11.79
N THR A 367 7.35 -4.06 13.03
CA THR A 367 8.58 -4.24 13.80
C THR A 367 8.92 -5.72 14.00
N LEU A 368 7.94 -6.54 14.34
CA LEU A 368 8.10 -8.01 14.44
C LEU A 368 8.52 -8.62 13.10
N LEU A 369 7.96 -8.15 11.99
CA LEU A 369 8.37 -8.59 10.66
C LEU A 369 9.80 -8.19 10.32
N ILE A 370 10.20 -6.96 10.58
CA ILE A 370 11.55 -6.46 10.31
C ILE A 370 12.61 -7.35 10.97
N VAL A 371 12.35 -7.79 12.20
CA VAL A 371 13.28 -8.63 12.97
C VAL A 371 13.38 -10.05 12.41
N GLY A 372 12.28 -10.64 11.94
CA GLY A 372 12.25 -12.09 11.77
C GLY A 372 11.86 -12.64 10.39
N ILE A 373 11.27 -11.87 9.47
CA ILE A 373 10.68 -12.40 8.24
C ILE A 373 11.67 -13.13 7.31
N ASP A 374 12.92 -12.66 7.24
CA ASP A 374 13.97 -13.28 6.42
C ASP A 374 14.75 -14.38 7.18
N VAL A 375 14.50 -14.55 8.49
CA VAL A 375 15.10 -15.59 9.33
C VAL A 375 14.17 -16.77 9.50
N VAL A 376 12.95 -16.51 9.99
CA VAL A 376 11.93 -17.51 10.32
C VAL A 376 11.20 -18.01 9.05
N GLY A 377 11.08 -17.15 8.04
CA GLY A 377 10.35 -17.44 6.81
C GLY A 377 8.94 -16.82 6.78
N ARG A 378 8.27 -16.92 5.64
CA ARG A 378 6.98 -16.25 5.38
C ARG A 378 5.80 -17.02 5.96
N ARG A 379 5.81 -18.36 5.89
CA ARG A 379 4.70 -19.23 6.32
C ARG A 379 4.33 -19.10 7.80
N PRO A 380 5.28 -19.12 8.76
CA PRO A 380 4.95 -18.96 10.17
C PRO A 380 4.26 -17.62 10.47
N TYR A 381 4.69 -16.53 9.81
CA TYR A 381 4.08 -15.23 9.95
C TYR A 381 2.65 -15.16 9.39
N LEU A 382 2.36 -15.87 8.29
CA LEU A 382 0.98 -16.00 7.78
C LEU A 382 0.08 -16.73 8.76
N ILE A 383 0.54 -17.86 9.30
CA ILE A 383 -0.23 -18.63 10.30
C ILE A 383 -0.49 -17.77 11.53
N PHE A 384 0.55 -17.10 12.05
CA PHE A 384 0.42 -16.20 13.19
C PHE A 384 -0.58 -15.07 12.92
N SER A 385 -0.49 -14.40 11.76
CA SER A 385 -1.39 -13.30 11.41
C SER A 385 -2.85 -13.77 11.33
N GLY A 386 -3.10 -14.92 10.70
CA GLY A 386 -4.46 -15.48 10.59
C GLY A 386 -5.04 -15.84 11.94
N LEU A 387 -4.29 -16.55 12.78
CA LEU A 387 -4.75 -17.00 14.09
C LEU A 387 -4.89 -15.84 15.09
N ALA A 388 -3.82 -15.07 15.28
CA ALA A 388 -3.83 -13.96 16.23
C ALA A 388 -4.87 -12.89 15.88
N GLY A 389 -4.94 -12.49 14.60
CA GLY A 389 -5.91 -11.51 14.14
C GLY A 389 -7.34 -12.02 14.15
N GLY A 390 -7.55 -13.28 13.73
CA GLY A 390 -8.88 -13.89 13.75
C GLY A 390 -9.43 -14.03 15.17
N VAL A 391 -8.63 -14.53 16.10
CA VAL A 391 -9.03 -14.67 17.52
C VAL A 391 -9.24 -13.30 18.17
N ALA A 392 -8.33 -12.34 17.96
CA ALA A 392 -8.47 -11.00 18.53
C ALA A 392 -9.74 -10.28 18.03
N SER A 393 -10.05 -10.41 16.74
CA SER A 393 -11.27 -9.85 16.17
C SER A 393 -12.53 -10.52 16.73
N LEU A 394 -12.59 -11.86 16.80
CA LEU A 394 -13.73 -12.58 17.36
C LEU A 394 -13.96 -12.25 18.86
N ALA A 395 -12.88 -12.05 19.61
CA ALA A 395 -12.97 -11.67 21.00
C ALA A 395 -13.69 -10.32 21.22
N LEU A 396 -13.71 -9.42 20.22
CA LEU A 396 -14.44 -8.15 20.28
C LEU A 396 -15.98 -8.31 20.32
N ILE A 397 -16.50 -9.51 20.01
CA ILE A 397 -17.94 -9.82 20.12
C ILE A 397 -18.39 -9.80 21.60
N PHE A 398 -17.49 -10.14 22.53
CA PHE A 398 -17.81 -10.19 23.95
C PHE A 398 -17.84 -8.79 24.58
N ARG A 399 -18.64 -8.64 25.63
CA ARG A 399 -18.69 -7.41 26.44
C ARG A 399 -17.43 -7.30 27.31
N LEU A 400 -16.42 -6.60 26.81
CA LEU A 400 -15.12 -6.43 27.46
C LEU A 400 -14.92 -4.99 27.92
N HIS A 401 -14.10 -4.79 28.93
CA HIS A 401 -13.66 -3.45 29.34
C HIS A 401 -13.01 -2.67 28.20
N HIS A 402 -13.19 -1.35 28.15
CA HIS A 402 -12.72 -0.50 27.06
C HIS A 402 -11.24 -0.70 26.72
N ALA A 403 -10.36 -0.77 27.74
CA ALA A 403 -8.92 -0.98 27.53
C ALA A 403 -8.62 -2.32 26.83
N ILE A 404 -9.33 -3.40 27.19
CA ILE A 404 -9.14 -4.72 26.55
C ILE A 404 -9.59 -4.67 25.09
N ARG A 405 -10.68 -3.99 24.78
CA ARG A 405 -11.16 -3.82 23.39
C ARG A 405 -10.14 -3.07 22.54
N VAL A 406 -9.57 -1.97 23.05
CA VAL A 406 -8.51 -1.20 22.37
C VAL A 406 -7.29 -2.08 22.13
N THR A 407 -6.86 -2.85 23.13
CA THR A 407 -5.73 -3.77 23.01
C THR A 407 -5.97 -4.86 21.96
N LEU A 408 -7.15 -5.50 21.97
CA LEU A 408 -7.52 -6.51 20.98
C LEU A 408 -7.55 -5.93 19.55
N SER A 409 -8.06 -4.70 19.41
CA SER A 409 -8.06 -3.99 18.13
C SER A 409 -6.65 -3.70 17.64
N SER A 410 -5.73 -3.33 18.54
CA SER A 410 -4.31 -3.12 18.21
C SER A 410 -3.63 -4.44 17.83
N ILE A 411 -3.94 -5.55 18.50
CA ILE A 411 -3.43 -6.90 18.15
C ILE A 411 -3.95 -7.32 16.77
N PHE A 412 -5.23 -7.09 16.47
CA PHE A 412 -5.77 -7.36 15.15
C PHE A 412 -5.05 -6.56 14.08
N LEU A 413 -4.78 -5.28 14.31
CA LEU A 413 -4.09 -4.43 13.35
C LEU A 413 -2.63 -4.84 13.14
N ALA A 414 -1.95 -5.28 14.20
CA ALA A 414 -0.62 -5.87 14.11
C ALA A 414 -0.63 -7.14 13.25
N ALA A 415 -1.56 -8.03 13.50
CA ALA A 415 -1.73 -9.26 12.73
C ALA A 415 -2.08 -8.98 11.26
N TYR A 416 -2.95 -8.00 11.01
CA TYR A 416 -3.28 -7.55 9.66
C TYR A 416 -2.04 -7.03 8.91
N ALA A 417 -1.21 -6.20 9.56
CA ALA A 417 0.03 -5.68 9.00
C ALA A 417 0.96 -6.83 8.56
N ILE A 418 1.20 -7.76 9.48
CA ILE A 418 2.01 -8.97 9.24
C ILE A 418 1.48 -9.75 8.03
N GLY A 419 0.19 -10.06 7.98
CA GLY A 419 -0.41 -10.83 6.91
C GLY A 419 -0.32 -10.14 5.55
N ARG A 420 -0.61 -8.84 5.50
CA ARG A 420 -0.59 -8.01 4.29
C ARG A 420 0.83 -7.90 3.69
N THR A 421 1.81 -7.56 4.51
CA THR A 421 3.19 -7.41 4.07
C THR A 421 3.79 -8.75 3.64
N THR A 422 3.56 -9.81 4.41
CA THR A 422 4.01 -11.16 4.06
C THR A 422 3.40 -11.65 2.75
N THR A 423 2.10 -11.41 2.52
CA THR A 423 1.41 -11.69 1.24
C THR A 423 2.05 -10.95 0.08
N CYS A 424 2.36 -9.66 0.26
CA CYS A 424 3.01 -8.84 -0.75
C CYS A 424 4.41 -9.38 -1.11
N VAL A 425 5.21 -9.74 -0.11
CA VAL A 425 6.55 -10.33 -0.30
C VAL A 425 6.46 -11.63 -1.10
N LEU A 426 5.57 -12.55 -0.70
CA LEU A 426 5.39 -13.84 -1.39
C LEU A 426 4.98 -13.65 -2.86
N LEU A 427 4.07 -12.75 -3.14
CA LEU A 427 3.65 -12.47 -4.51
C LEU A 427 4.81 -11.89 -5.34
N LEU A 428 5.52 -10.88 -4.82
CA LEU A 428 6.63 -10.25 -5.51
C LEU A 428 7.78 -11.23 -5.82
N GLU A 429 8.06 -12.19 -4.94
CA GLU A 429 9.11 -13.19 -5.13
C GLU A 429 8.73 -14.26 -6.18
N ASN A 430 7.45 -14.58 -6.32
CA ASN A 430 6.96 -15.63 -7.20
C ASN A 430 6.76 -15.20 -8.67
N TYR A 431 6.74 -13.90 -8.96
CA TYR A 431 6.57 -13.42 -10.35
C TYR A 431 7.91 -13.06 -11.00
N PRO A 432 8.08 -13.37 -12.31
CA PRO A 432 9.25 -12.94 -13.07
C PRO A 432 9.24 -11.42 -13.30
N THR A 433 10.41 -10.84 -13.52
CA THR A 433 10.60 -9.39 -13.68
C THR A 433 9.72 -8.79 -14.79
N ALA A 434 9.51 -9.52 -15.88
CA ALA A 434 8.69 -9.09 -17.02
C ALA A 434 7.19 -8.91 -16.72
N LEU A 435 6.68 -9.63 -15.72
CA LEU A 435 5.24 -9.69 -15.40
C LEU A 435 4.91 -9.15 -14.01
N ARG A 436 5.93 -8.82 -13.21
CA ARG A 436 5.78 -8.53 -11.77
C ARG A 436 4.86 -7.33 -11.51
N GLY A 437 5.06 -6.23 -12.22
CA GLY A 437 4.22 -5.04 -12.10
C GLY A 437 2.78 -5.31 -12.52
N THR A 438 2.61 -5.94 -13.69
CA THR A 438 1.29 -6.33 -14.22
C THR A 438 0.55 -7.28 -13.26
N ALA A 439 1.23 -8.30 -12.74
CA ALA A 439 0.64 -9.27 -11.83
C ALA A 439 0.22 -8.63 -10.50
N MET A 440 1.09 -7.80 -9.91
CA MET A 440 0.77 -7.05 -8.69
C MET A 440 -0.40 -6.08 -8.91
N GLY A 441 -0.45 -5.41 -10.06
CA GLY A 441 -1.57 -4.56 -10.44
C GLY A 441 -2.89 -5.33 -10.49
N LEU A 442 -2.91 -6.47 -11.17
CA LEU A 442 -4.10 -7.33 -11.29
C LEU A 442 -4.62 -7.83 -9.94
N THR A 443 -3.72 -8.22 -9.02
CA THR A 443 -4.13 -8.70 -7.69
C THR A 443 -4.79 -7.62 -6.83
N ARG A 444 -4.57 -6.33 -7.14
CA ARG A 444 -5.12 -5.19 -6.39
C ARG A 444 -6.42 -4.62 -6.96
N ILE A 445 -6.80 -4.95 -8.20
CA ILE A 445 -8.05 -4.43 -8.81
C ILE A 445 -9.26 -4.85 -7.99
N LEU A 446 -9.40 -6.15 -7.74
CA LEU A 446 -10.60 -6.72 -7.12
C LEU A 446 -10.86 -6.16 -5.71
N PRO A 447 -9.85 -6.08 -4.80
CA PRO A 447 -10.02 -5.43 -3.51
C PRO A 447 -10.55 -4.00 -3.61
N HIS A 448 -9.97 -3.15 -4.46
CA HIS A 448 -10.39 -1.76 -4.58
C HIS A 448 -11.79 -1.61 -5.19
N LEU A 449 -12.15 -2.44 -6.18
CA LEU A 449 -13.51 -2.49 -6.71
C LEU A 449 -14.52 -2.95 -5.67
N THR A 450 -14.16 -3.92 -4.84
CA THR A 450 -15.03 -4.38 -3.74
C THR A 450 -15.31 -3.25 -2.76
N ILE A 451 -14.30 -2.43 -2.40
CA ILE A 451 -14.53 -1.28 -1.52
C ILE A 451 -15.41 -0.24 -2.18
N PHE A 452 -15.14 0.08 -3.43
CA PHE A 452 -16.02 0.97 -4.18
C PHE A 452 -17.47 0.52 -4.09
N ALA A 453 -17.75 -0.77 -4.33
CA ALA A 453 -19.08 -1.33 -4.23
C ALA A 453 -19.64 -1.33 -2.80
N LEU A 454 -18.82 -1.70 -1.80
CA LEU A 454 -19.24 -1.71 -0.40
C LEU A 454 -19.59 -0.31 0.11
N GLN A 455 -18.85 0.72 -0.29
CA GLN A 455 -19.13 2.10 0.10
C GLN A 455 -20.43 2.62 -0.46
N LEU A 456 -20.89 2.12 -1.61
CA LEU A 456 -22.14 2.55 -2.24
C LEU A 456 -23.35 1.77 -1.72
N PHE A 457 -23.20 0.47 -1.43
CA PHE A 457 -24.36 -0.42 -1.27
C PHE A 457 -24.46 -1.08 0.10
N LEU A 458 -23.41 -1.09 0.93
CA LEU A 458 -23.42 -1.92 2.12
C LEU A 458 -23.98 -1.19 3.36
N ARG A 459 -25.02 -1.81 3.94
CA ARG A 459 -25.45 -1.57 5.33
C ARG A 459 -25.27 -2.87 6.10
N THR A 460 -24.41 -2.90 7.10
CA THR A 460 -24.12 -4.11 7.88
C THR A 460 -24.33 -3.87 9.35
N THR A 461 -24.57 -4.95 10.08
CA THR A 461 -24.56 -4.93 11.55
C THR A 461 -23.12 -5.03 12.07
N CYS A 462 -22.85 -4.48 13.25
CA CYS A 462 -21.53 -4.56 13.88
C CYS A 462 -21.04 -6.01 14.01
N LEU A 463 -21.92 -6.91 14.41
CA LEU A 463 -21.59 -8.33 14.56
C LEU A 463 -21.13 -8.97 13.25
N LEU A 464 -21.88 -8.75 12.16
CA LEU A 464 -21.53 -9.29 10.86
C LEU A 464 -20.18 -8.75 10.36
N SER A 465 -19.89 -7.49 10.64
CA SER A 465 -18.62 -6.86 10.27
C SER A 465 -17.43 -7.47 10.99
N ILE A 466 -17.56 -7.75 12.30
CA ILE A 466 -16.52 -8.42 13.09
C ILE A 466 -16.27 -9.83 12.54
N ILE A 467 -17.32 -10.58 12.25
CA ILE A 467 -17.23 -11.93 11.70
C ILE A 467 -16.54 -11.89 10.32
N ILE A 468 -16.91 -10.96 9.45
CA ILE A 468 -16.28 -10.79 8.13
C ILE A 468 -14.79 -10.44 8.28
N ALA A 469 -14.43 -9.51 9.16
CA ALA A 469 -13.04 -9.14 9.38
C ALA A 469 -12.19 -10.32 9.89
N SER A 470 -12.73 -11.08 10.85
CA SER A 470 -12.06 -12.25 11.42
C SER A 470 -11.87 -13.36 10.38
N THR A 471 -12.96 -13.80 9.74
CA THR A 471 -12.93 -14.90 8.76
C THR A 471 -12.12 -14.54 7.53
N SER A 472 -12.14 -13.27 7.11
CA SER A 472 -11.37 -12.81 5.95
C SER A 472 -9.86 -12.87 6.21
N LEU A 473 -9.38 -12.47 7.38
CA LEU A 473 -7.96 -12.51 7.71
C LEU A 473 -7.45 -13.96 7.85
N MET A 474 -8.23 -14.83 8.49
CA MET A 474 -7.93 -16.26 8.57
C MET A 474 -7.92 -16.91 7.18
N GLY A 475 -8.92 -16.62 6.36
CA GLY A 475 -9.02 -17.11 4.99
C GLY A 475 -7.86 -16.66 4.10
N ALA A 476 -7.44 -15.40 4.23
CA ALA A 476 -6.27 -14.88 3.50
C ALA A 476 -4.99 -15.65 3.85
N ALA A 477 -4.76 -15.93 5.14
CA ALA A 477 -3.62 -16.72 5.59
C ALA A 477 -3.65 -18.14 4.99
N ILE A 478 -4.79 -18.82 5.07
CA ILE A 478 -4.96 -20.18 4.52
C ILE A 478 -4.68 -20.20 3.00
N VAL A 479 -5.26 -19.25 2.26
CA VAL A 479 -5.06 -19.15 0.80
C VAL A 479 -3.59 -18.95 0.45
N MET A 480 -2.88 -18.10 1.20
CA MET A 480 -1.47 -17.81 0.92
C MET A 480 -0.52 -18.96 1.28
N LEU A 481 -0.90 -19.87 2.17
CA LEU A 481 -0.13 -21.11 2.41
C LEU A 481 -0.07 -22.02 1.18
N LEU A 482 -0.98 -21.87 0.22
CA LEU A 482 -0.96 -22.58 -1.05
C LEU A 482 0.08 -22.04 -2.05
N VAL A 483 0.64 -20.83 -1.79
CA VAL A 483 1.68 -20.22 -2.62
C VAL A 483 3.06 -20.74 -2.17
N PRO A 484 3.99 -21.03 -3.12
CA PRO A 484 5.33 -21.48 -2.76
C PRO A 484 6.10 -20.41 -1.97
N ASP A 485 6.73 -20.83 -0.88
CA ASP A 485 7.64 -19.99 -0.10
C ASP A 485 9.04 -20.04 -0.71
N LEU A 486 9.55 -18.88 -1.10
CA LEU A 486 10.88 -18.70 -1.69
C LEU A 486 11.85 -18.02 -0.72
N THR A 487 11.67 -18.19 0.59
CA THR A 487 12.57 -17.62 1.61
C THR A 487 14.02 -17.98 1.30
N ARG A 488 14.86 -16.95 1.14
CA ARG A 488 16.29 -17.09 0.81
C ARG A 488 16.60 -17.82 -0.50
N LEU A 489 15.61 -18.03 -1.36
CA LEU A 489 15.79 -18.60 -2.68
C LEU A 489 15.81 -17.52 -3.77
N PRO A 490 16.42 -17.78 -4.93
CA PRO A 490 16.39 -16.86 -6.05
C PRO A 490 14.94 -16.67 -6.52
N MET A 491 14.62 -15.44 -6.96
CA MET A 491 13.31 -15.17 -7.55
C MET A 491 13.13 -15.95 -8.84
N LYS A 492 11.89 -16.36 -9.13
CA LYS A 492 11.55 -16.96 -10.42
C LYS A 492 11.78 -15.94 -11.54
N GLU A 493 12.41 -16.39 -12.61
CA GLU A 493 12.64 -15.63 -13.84
C GLU A 493 11.87 -16.23 -15.00
#